data_f0f36bb09d3bd0ab2aa952e413272a8c
#
_entry.id   f0f36bb09d3bd0ab2aa952e413272a8c
#
_cell.length_a   1.000
_cell.length_b   1.000
_cell.length_c   1.000
_cell.angle_alpha   90.00
_cell.angle_beta   90.00
_cell.angle_gamma   90.00
#
_symmetry.space_group_name_H-M   'P 1'
#
loop_
_entity.id
_entity.type
_entity.pdbx_description
1 polymer ?
#
loop_
_entity_poly.entity_id
_entity_poly.type
_entity_poly.pdbx_seq_one_letter_code
_entity_poly.pdbx_strand_id
1 'polypeptide(L)'
;MLRLTRNWTRTARFTAIWLFALTTVLPLTFAQTIDKTNAHSTASDPVDFSQPLTIRWRYESNSTLNLTPAFDDERIYLPLASGTLVSLMGASGQLNWRSEMGGELSASPVADQRGVYVASETGKPDSGARRATGALRLLGREGGVTQWMRTLAMPLRGALTLGNGKIFGGGSDGKIYAFDSANGEARWAYDYGAPFNSQPVVSGKHVYLGSEDGNLLALDEETGKLLWHYRTKGAIRGAVANGNDIVYFGSGDGYVYAVNATNGRLLWRKRTGAGVEAVVRTNEELLVASLDNFVYKFSLAGARLWKRRLPGRISSQPLVTQLGALFMPFSSSAGVVLELRDGRQINLLPTGEEIATSAAPIAVGAVVLLTTEHGLLAFAAPREKPPLK
;
A
#
# COMPACT_ATOMS: atom_id res chain seq x y z
N MET A 1 16.56 -34.37 -81.72
CA MET A 1 15.58 -35.37 -82.17
C MET A 1 14.35 -35.21 -81.35
N LEU A 2 13.29 -34.64 -82.00
CA LEU A 2 12.00 -35.27 -82.30
C LEU A 2 11.17 -35.51 -80.99
N ARG A 3 9.99 -35.08 -80.80
CA ARG A 3 8.81 -34.50 -81.46
C ARG A 3 7.73 -34.46 -80.35
N LEU A 4 7.02 -33.37 -80.14
CA LEU A 4 5.61 -33.11 -80.53
C LEU A 4 4.60 -34.20 -80.13
N THR A 5 3.56 -33.83 -79.34
CA THR A 5 2.20 -33.52 -79.75
C THR A 5 1.33 -33.31 -78.51
N ARG A 6 0.68 -32.19 -78.29
CA ARG A 6 -0.66 -31.73 -78.78
C ARG A 6 -1.87 -32.40 -78.10
N ASN A 7 -2.60 -31.52 -77.41
CA ASN A 7 -4.08 -31.30 -77.34
C ASN A 7 -4.92 -32.25 -76.48
N TRP A 8 -5.88 -31.85 -75.72
CA TRP A 8 -7.07 -31.04 -76.00
C TRP A 8 -7.83 -30.71 -74.68
N THR A 9 -8.25 -29.51 -74.58
CA THR A 9 -9.43 -28.89 -73.97
C THR A 9 -10.51 -29.76 -73.31
N ARG A 10 -10.94 -29.37 -72.06
CA ARG A 10 -12.36 -29.28 -71.70
C ARG A 10 -12.52 -28.27 -70.57
N THR A 11 -13.27 -27.26 -70.94
CA THR A 11 -13.86 -26.25 -70.05
C THR A 11 -14.85 -26.87 -69.09
N ALA A 12 -14.68 -26.61 -67.79
CA ALA A 12 -15.76 -26.74 -66.79
C ALA A 12 -15.82 -25.43 -66.01
N ARG A 13 -16.91 -24.72 -66.25
CA ARG A 13 -17.28 -23.52 -65.47
C ARG A 13 -17.70 -24.01 -64.08
N PHE A 14 -16.95 -23.62 -63.05
CA PHE A 14 -17.43 -23.66 -61.67
C PHE A 14 -17.64 -22.22 -61.18
N THR A 15 -18.92 -21.89 -60.98
CA THR A 15 -19.42 -20.69 -60.31
C THR A 15 -18.94 -20.73 -58.87
N ALA A 16 -17.98 -19.86 -58.51
CA ALA A 16 -17.56 -19.67 -57.11
C ALA A 16 -18.57 -18.77 -56.41
N ILE A 17 -19.37 -19.34 -55.50
CA ILE A 17 -20.19 -18.61 -54.57
C ILE A 17 -19.26 -18.09 -53.47
N TRP A 18 -19.02 -16.79 -53.44
CA TRP A 18 -18.33 -16.14 -52.34
C TRP A 18 -19.28 -16.05 -51.12
N LEU A 19 -19.10 -16.95 -50.12
CA LEU A 19 -19.66 -16.74 -48.79
C LEU A 19 -18.75 -15.72 -48.07
N PHE A 20 -19.24 -14.50 -47.91
CA PHE A 20 -18.70 -13.53 -46.99
C PHE A 20 -18.98 -14.03 -45.56
N ALA A 21 -18.00 -14.68 -44.96
CA ALA A 21 -18.00 -14.86 -43.51
C ALA A 21 -17.68 -13.52 -42.87
N LEU A 22 -18.71 -12.85 -42.34
CA LEU A 22 -18.56 -11.70 -41.45
C LEU A 22 -17.94 -12.17 -40.16
N THR A 23 -16.63 -12.13 -40.06
CA THR A 23 -15.94 -12.26 -38.77
C THR A 23 -16.14 -10.94 -38.01
N THR A 24 -17.14 -10.93 -37.15
CA THR A 24 -17.23 -9.92 -36.08
C THR A 24 -16.00 -10.10 -35.18
N VAL A 25 -15.01 -9.26 -35.40
CA VAL A 25 -13.93 -9.06 -34.42
C VAL A 25 -14.58 -8.35 -33.23
N LEU A 26 -14.98 -9.11 -32.23
CA LEU A 26 -15.25 -8.59 -30.89
C LEU A 26 -13.93 -7.98 -30.38
N PRO A 27 -13.93 -6.73 -29.94
CA PRO A 27 -12.75 -6.21 -29.25
C PRO A 27 -12.57 -7.06 -27.99
N LEU A 28 -11.46 -7.77 -27.90
CA LEU A 28 -10.96 -8.30 -26.65
C LEU A 28 -10.69 -7.07 -25.76
N THR A 29 -11.66 -6.73 -24.93
CA THR A 29 -11.42 -5.91 -23.75
C THR A 29 -10.46 -6.71 -22.88
N PHE A 30 -9.19 -6.38 -22.99
CA PHE A 30 -8.22 -6.70 -21.95
C PHE A 30 -8.73 -6.01 -20.69
N ALA A 31 -9.44 -6.74 -19.85
CA ALA A 31 -9.59 -6.38 -18.46
C ALA A 31 -8.15 -6.39 -17.88
N GLN A 32 -7.52 -5.23 -17.87
CA GLN A 32 -6.29 -5.04 -17.14
C GLN A 32 -6.62 -5.31 -15.68
N THR A 33 -6.12 -6.42 -15.20
CA THR A 33 -6.08 -6.72 -13.78
C THR A 33 -5.24 -5.61 -13.15
N ILE A 34 -5.92 -4.61 -12.57
CA ILE A 34 -5.27 -3.67 -11.66
C ILE A 34 -4.71 -4.55 -10.55
N ASP A 35 -3.40 -4.56 -10.45
CA ASP A 35 -2.69 -5.30 -9.42
C ASP A 35 -3.13 -4.74 -8.06
N LYS A 36 -4.04 -5.46 -7.38
CA LYS A 36 -4.71 -5.03 -6.15
C LYS A 36 -3.77 -4.95 -4.95
N THR A 37 -2.47 -5.21 -5.15
CA THR A 37 -1.49 -5.28 -4.06
C THR A 37 -1.05 -3.93 -3.49
N ASN A 38 -1.37 -2.80 -4.15
CA ASN A 38 -1.06 -1.45 -3.65
C ASN A 38 -2.27 -0.49 -3.62
N ALA A 39 -3.47 -0.95 -3.96
CA ALA A 39 -4.68 -0.17 -3.80
C ALA A 39 -5.50 -0.77 -2.65
N HIS A 40 -5.42 -0.19 -1.47
CA HIS A 40 -6.44 -0.34 -0.44
C HIS A 40 -7.73 0.34 -0.95
N SER A 41 -8.41 -0.28 -1.89
CA SER A 41 -9.70 0.17 -2.39
C SER A 41 -10.63 -1.02 -2.47
N THR A 42 -11.55 -1.09 -1.54
CA THR A 42 -12.77 -1.91 -1.66
C THR A 42 -13.68 -1.32 -2.75
N ALA A 43 -14.48 -2.17 -3.39
CA ALA A 43 -15.34 -1.86 -4.53
C ALA A 43 -16.59 -1.03 -4.16
N SER A 44 -16.40 0.08 -3.47
CA SER A 44 -17.40 1.15 -3.30
C SER A 44 -16.96 2.34 -4.14
N ASP A 45 -17.87 3.21 -4.53
CA ASP A 45 -17.57 4.38 -5.33
C ASP A 45 -16.33 5.10 -4.77
N PRO A 46 -15.29 5.31 -5.59
CA PRO A 46 -14.06 5.91 -5.11
C PRO A 46 -14.34 7.32 -4.58
N VAL A 47 -13.65 7.69 -3.51
CA VAL A 47 -13.77 9.05 -2.94
C VAL A 47 -13.49 10.09 -4.02
N ASP A 48 -14.45 10.96 -4.25
CA ASP A 48 -14.29 12.09 -5.18
C ASP A 48 -13.68 13.28 -4.43
N PHE A 49 -12.39 13.46 -4.58
CA PHE A 49 -11.66 14.57 -4.00
C PHE A 49 -11.95 15.94 -4.63
N SER A 50 -12.67 16.01 -5.74
CA SER A 50 -13.10 17.28 -6.34
C SER A 50 -14.28 17.91 -5.60
N GLN A 51 -15.00 17.11 -4.82
CA GLN A 51 -16.11 17.56 -4.00
C GLN A 51 -15.65 18.00 -2.61
N PRO A 52 -16.32 18.98 -1.98
CA PRO A 52 -16.07 19.31 -0.59
C PRO A 52 -16.28 18.08 0.31
N LEU A 53 -15.30 17.80 1.16
CA LEU A 53 -15.40 16.75 2.16
C LEU A 53 -15.49 17.41 3.54
N THR A 54 -16.41 16.92 4.37
CA THR A 54 -16.63 17.41 5.73
C THR A 54 -16.49 16.28 6.74
N ILE A 55 -16.15 16.59 7.98
CA ILE A 55 -16.09 15.60 9.04
C ILE A 55 -17.48 15.01 9.24
N ARG A 56 -17.62 13.74 9.01
CA ARG A 56 -18.85 12.97 9.16
C ARG A 56 -19.01 12.41 10.55
N TRP A 57 -17.92 11.92 11.12
CA TRP A 57 -17.81 11.42 12.47
C TRP A 57 -16.36 11.53 12.95
N ARG A 58 -16.17 11.41 14.25
CA ARG A 58 -14.88 11.31 14.92
C ARG A 58 -14.89 10.22 15.97
N TYR A 59 -13.76 9.61 16.18
CA TYR A 59 -13.48 8.73 17.30
C TYR A 59 -12.38 9.36 18.14
N GLU A 60 -12.68 9.71 19.39
CA GLU A 60 -11.75 10.37 20.29
C GLU A 60 -10.91 9.37 21.07
N SER A 61 -9.61 9.59 21.13
CA SER A 61 -8.64 8.79 21.89
C SER A 61 -7.37 9.59 22.13
N ASN A 62 -6.89 9.61 23.35
CA ASN A 62 -5.63 10.25 23.72
C ASN A 62 -4.42 9.32 23.61
N SER A 63 -4.56 8.19 22.93
CA SER A 63 -3.55 7.14 22.88
C SER A 63 -3.34 6.59 21.45
N THR A 64 -3.48 7.45 20.44
CA THR A 64 -3.20 7.06 19.04
C THR A 64 -1.73 6.78 18.82
N LEU A 65 -1.43 5.84 17.92
CA LEU A 65 -0.09 5.51 17.48
C LEU A 65 0.17 6.02 16.07
N ASN A 66 1.45 6.20 15.73
CA ASN A 66 1.89 6.49 14.37
C ASN A 66 1.88 5.23 13.47
N LEU A 67 0.88 4.38 13.65
CA LEU A 67 0.63 3.19 12.85
C LEU A 67 -0.61 3.41 11.99
N THR A 68 -0.54 3.03 10.73
CA THR A 68 -1.67 3.12 9.81
C THR A 68 -2.74 2.11 10.24
N PRO A 69 -4.01 2.53 10.43
CA PRO A 69 -5.09 1.60 10.73
C PRO A 69 -5.31 0.57 9.61
N ALA A 70 -5.66 -0.65 9.98
CA ALA A 70 -6.16 -1.63 9.02
C ALA A 70 -7.66 -1.43 8.79
N PHE A 71 -8.17 -1.99 7.71
CA PHE A 71 -9.61 -1.98 7.42
C PHE A 71 -10.02 -3.18 6.59
N ASP A 72 -11.26 -3.55 6.70
CA ASP A 72 -11.99 -4.44 5.79
C ASP A 72 -13.15 -3.67 5.11
N ASP A 73 -14.08 -4.38 4.51
CA ASP A 73 -15.19 -3.76 3.77
C ASP A 73 -16.08 -2.86 4.63
N GLU A 74 -16.16 -3.09 5.94
CA GLU A 74 -17.10 -2.41 6.85
C GLU A 74 -16.42 -1.77 8.06
N ARG A 75 -15.25 -2.28 8.47
CA ARG A 75 -14.63 -1.99 9.75
C ARG A 75 -13.26 -1.36 9.59
N ILE A 76 -12.93 -0.57 10.58
CA ILE A 76 -11.61 0.04 10.76
C ILE A 76 -11.02 -0.54 12.04
N TYR A 77 -9.75 -0.90 11.99
CA TYR A 77 -8.99 -1.45 13.11
C TYR A 77 -7.91 -0.44 13.49
N LEU A 78 -8.18 0.37 14.51
CA LEU A 78 -7.32 1.47 14.94
C LEU A 78 -6.36 1.00 16.04
N PRO A 79 -5.04 1.02 15.79
CA PRO A 79 -4.04 0.73 16.80
C PRO A 79 -3.91 1.90 17.78
N LEU A 80 -3.96 1.58 19.08
CA LEU A 80 -3.79 2.53 20.18
C LEU A 80 -2.61 2.11 21.06
N ALA A 81 -2.04 3.07 21.79
CA ALA A 81 -1.00 2.83 22.78
C ALA A 81 -1.46 1.86 23.87
N SER A 82 -0.50 1.37 24.65
CA SER A 82 -0.72 0.34 25.68
C SER A 82 -1.25 -0.99 25.13
N GLY A 83 -0.97 -1.27 23.84
CA GLY A 83 -1.33 -2.53 23.19
C GLY A 83 -2.80 -2.73 22.97
N THR A 84 -3.55 -1.65 22.83
CA THR A 84 -4.98 -1.72 22.54
C THR A 84 -5.24 -1.64 21.03
N LEU A 85 -6.12 -2.50 20.54
CA LEU A 85 -6.72 -2.40 19.21
C LEU A 85 -8.23 -2.20 19.34
N VAL A 86 -8.79 -1.22 18.65
CA VAL A 86 -10.23 -1.01 18.58
C VAL A 86 -10.74 -1.27 17.17
N SER A 87 -11.92 -1.90 17.08
CA SER A 87 -12.66 -2.02 15.84
C SER A 87 -13.79 -1.02 15.82
N LEU A 88 -13.86 -0.21 14.77
CA LEU A 88 -14.89 0.80 14.56
C LEU A 88 -15.68 0.47 13.29
N MET A 89 -16.97 0.79 13.29
CA MET A 89 -17.77 0.74 12.06
C MET A 89 -17.38 1.88 11.13
N GLY A 90 -16.96 1.58 9.91
CA GLY A 90 -16.46 2.57 8.95
C GLY A 90 -17.47 3.67 8.61
N ALA A 91 -18.76 3.31 8.52
CA ALA A 91 -19.82 4.26 8.18
C ALA A 91 -20.17 5.26 9.29
N SER A 92 -19.98 4.91 10.56
CA SER A 92 -20.46 5.69 11.71
C SER A 92 -19.41 6.03 12.76
N GLY A 93 -18.24 5.36 12.74
CA GLY A 93 -17.25 5.48 13.81
C GLY A 93 -17.65 4.81 15.12
N GLN A 94 -18.79 4.10 15.14
CA GLN A 94 -19.25 3.41 16.33
C GLN A 94 -18.29 2.30 16.73
N LEU A 95 -17.94 2.21 18.01
CA LEU A 95 -17.11 1.16 18.56
C LEU A 95 -17.84 -0.19 18.43
N ASN A 96 -17.18 -1.14 17.78
CA ASN A 96 -17.66 -2.51 17.65
C ASN A 96 -17.08 -3.39 18.77
N TRP A 97 -15.76 -3.39 18.93
CA TRP A 97 -15.07 -4.07 20.01
C TRP A 97 -13.72 -3.45 20.32
N ARG A 98 -13.17 -3.78 21.48
CA ARG A 98 -11.83 -3.42 21.95
C ARG A 98 -11.12 -4.68 22.41
N SER A 99 -9.85 -4.82 22.06
CA SER A 99 -9.00 -5.94 22.44
C SER A 99 -7.64 -5.47 22.92
N GLU A 100 -7.10 -6.08 23.96
CA GLU A 100 -5.81 -5.72 24.54
C GLU A 100 -4.80 -6.83 24.28
N MET A 101 -3.61 -6.44 23.79
CA MET A 101 -2.59 -7.38 23.34
C MET A 101 -1.60 -7.74 24.45
N GLY A 102 -1.63 -7.04 25.57
CA GLY A 102 -0.67 -7.24 26.66
C GLY A 102 0.72 -6.70 26.39
N GLY A 103 0.88 -5.87 25.36
CA GLY A 103 2.13 -5.22 24.97
C GLY A 103 1.91 -4.28 23.81
N GLU A 104 2.78 -3.28 23.60
CA GLU A 104 2.63 -2.25 22.57
C GLU A 104 2.51 -2.84 21.15
N LEU A 105 1.64 -2.24 20.34
CA LEU A 105 1.54 -2.57 18.91
C LEU A 105 2.81 -2.10 18.20
N SER A 106 3.42 -2.97 17.40
CA SER A 106 4.78 -2.79 16.90
C SER A 106 4.89 -2.61 15.38
N ALA A 107 3.82 -2.93 14.65
CA ALA A 107 3.72 -2.71 13.20
C ALA A 107 2.28 -2.35 12.82
N SER A 108 2.12 -1.63 11.72
CA SER A 108 0.79 -1.35 11.16
C SER A 108 0.08 -2.67 10.86
N PRO A 109 -1.15 -2.87 11.36
CA PRO A 109 -1.90 -4.09 11.15
C PRO A 109 -2.40 -4.22 9.71
N VAL A 110 -2.86 -5.42 9.36
CA VAL A 110 -3.54 -5.69 8.09
C VAL A 110 -4.74 -6.59 8.34
N ALA A 111 -5.80 -6.44 7.55
CA ALA A 111 -7.03 -7.19 7.72
C ALA A 111 -7.47 -7.91 6.44
N ASP A 112 -8.20 -9.01 6.61
CA ASP A 112 -8.94 -9.70 5.56
C ASP A 112 -10.32 -10.13 6.10
N GLN A 113 -11.05 -10.96 5.36
CA GLN A 113 -12.38 -11.45 5.74
C GLN A 113 -12.39 -12.30 7.03
N ARG A 114 -11.27 -12.84 7.47
CA ARG A 114 -11.15 -13.61 8.72
C ARG A 114 -11.02 -12.72 9.94
N GLY A 115 -10.37 -11.56 9.79
CA GLY A 115 -10.13 -10.62 10.87
C GLY A 115 -8.89 -9.77 10.64
N VAL A 116 -8.28 -9.30 11.71
CA VAL A 116 -7.14 -8.42 11.69
C VAL A 116 -5.89 -9.11 12.24
N TYR A 117 -4.80 -8.98 11.50
CA TYR A 117 -3.47 -9.48 11.87
C TYR A 117 -2.69 -8.36 12.54
N VAL A 118 -2.19 -8.64 13.74
CA VAL A 118 -1.61 -7.65 14.63
C VAL A 118 -0.25 -8.13 15.13
N ALA A 119 0.75 -7.28 14.98
CA ALA A 119 2.05 -7.48 15.62
C ALA A 119 2.17 -6.61 16.86
N SER A 120 2.67 -7.20 17.93
CA SER A 120 2.93 -6.51 19.19
C SER A 120 4.31 -6.88 19.75
N GLU A 121 4.87 -6.00 20.59
CA GLU A 121 5.97 -6.34 21.46
C GLU A 121 5.41 -6.61 22.87
N THR A 122 5.88 -7.65 23.53
CA THR A 122 5.59 -7.86 24.94
C THR A 122 6.29 -6.77 25.74
N GLY A 123 5.54 -6.10 26.62
CA GLY A 123 5.99 -4.90 27.33
C GLY A 123 7.39 -5.00 27.90
N LYS A 124 7.99 -3.84 28.19
CA LYS A 124 9.34 -3.75 28.76
C LYS A 124 9.48 -4.78 29.86
N PRO A 125 10.47 -5.67 29.79
CA PRO A 125 10.69 -6.63 30.86
C PRO A 125 10.86 -5.84 32.16
N ASP A 126 10.07 -6.17 33.15
CA ASP A 126 10.40 -5.83 34.52
C ASP A 126 11.87 -6.25 34.74
N SER A 127 12.67 -5.31 35.23
CA SER A 127 14.09 -5.37 35.51
C SER A 127 14.70 -6.78 35.47
N GLY A 128 15.17 -7.23 34.33
CA GLY A 128 15.88 -8.51 34.21
C GLY A 128 15.78 -9.26 32.90
N ALA A 129 14.73 -9.09 32.10
CA ALA A 129 14.64 -9.75 30.80
C ALA A 129 15.46 -9.01 29.72
N ARG A 130 16.42 -9.72 29.15
CA ARG A 130 17.44 -9.12 28.27
C ARG A 130 16.98 -8.71 26.87
N ARG A 131 15.74 -9.04 26.42
CA ARG A 131 15.24 -8.70 25.09
C ARG A 131 13.72 -8.58 25.08
N ALA A 132 13.18 -7.59 24.38
CA ALA A 132 11.79 -7.54 24.04
C ALA A 132 11.45 -8.73 23.14
N THR A 133 10.34 -9.41 23.41
CA THR A 133 9.79 -10.46 22.57
C THR A 133 8.65 -9.89 21.75
N GLY A 134 8.42 -10.42 20.56
CA GLY A 134 7.31 -10.06 19.72
C GLY A 134 6.19 -11.09 19.76
N ALA A 135 5.03 -10.70 19.25
CA ALA A 135 3.94 -11.63 18.98
C ALA A 135 3.22 -11.21 17.71
N LEU A 136 2.76 -12.21 16.95
CA LEU A 136 1.84 -12.05 15.82
C LEU A 136 0.53 -12.76 16.16
N ARG A 137 -0.61 -12.09 15.94
CA ARG A 137 -1.94 -12.62 16.26
C ARG A 137 -2.90 -12.39 15.12
N LEU A 138 -3.87 -13.30 14.98
CA LEU A 138 -5.10 -13.06 14.27
C LEU A 138 -6.22 -12.85 15.29
N LEU A 139 -6.88 -11.70 15.22
CA LEU A 139 -8.09 -11.41 15.97
C LEU A 139 -9.30 -11.56 15.07
N GLY A 140 -10.31 -12.26 15.55
CA GLY A 140 -11.55 -12.49 14.82
C GLY A 140 -12.31 -11.18 14.56
N ARG A 141 -12.91 -11.10 13.40
CA ARG A 141 -13.58 -9.90 12.87
C ARG A 141 -14.70 -9.39 13.78
N GLU A 142 -15.53 -10.30 14.34
CA GLU A 142 -16.77 -9.95 15.02
C GLU A 142 -16.56 -9.51 16.49
N GLY A 143 -15.62 -10.08 17.18
CA GLY A 143 -15.45 -9.84 18.63
C GLY A 143 -14.03 -9.54 19.07
N GLY A 144 -13.07 -9.43 18.15
CA GLY A 144 -11.68 -9.17 18.50
C GLY A 144 -11.00 -10.28 19.32
N VAL A 145 -11.60 -11.49 19.33
CA VAL A 145 -11.06 -12.65 20.05
C VAL A 145 -9.87 -13.23 19.29
N THR A 146 -8.78 -13.49 19.99
CA THR A 146 -7.60 -14.13 19.41
C THR A 146 -7.94 -15.53 18.89
N GLN A 147 -7.81 -15.73 17.58
CA GLN A 147 -8.01 -17.03 16.93
C GLN A 147 -6.73 -17.86 16.99
N TRP A 148 -5.60 -17.24 16.75
CA TRP A 148 -4.28 -17.83 16.96
C TRP A 148 -3.24 -16.76 17.33
N MET A 149 -2.16 -17.19 17.97
CA MET A 149 -1.01 -16.36 18.36
C MET A 149 0.28 -17.12 18.14
N ARG A 150 1.31 -16.39 17.68
CA ARG A 150 2.68 -16.88 17.57
C ARG A 150 3.62 -15.92 18.29
N THR A 151 4.41 -16.45 19.21
CA THR A 151 5.47 -15.69 19.87
C THR A 151 6.70 -15.62 18.97
N LEU A 152 7.29 -14.45 18.88
CA LEU A 152 8.47 -14.16 18.08
C LEU A 152 9.64 -13.80 19.00
N ALA A 153 10.86 -14.11 18.57
CA ALA A 153 12.06 -13.74 19.32
C ALA A 153 12.21 -12.22 19.44
N MET A 154 11.80 -11.49 18.40
CA MET A 154 11.84 -10.03 18.34
C MET A 154 10.57 -9.51 17.66
N PRO A 155 10.15 -8.26 17.94
CA PRO A 155 8.96 -7.69 17.35
C PRO A 155 9.12 -7.41 15.85
N LEU A 156 8.03 -7.55 15.09
CA LEU A 156 7.91 -7.06 13.74
C LEU A 156 7.76 -5.54 13.78
N ARG A 157 8.25 -4.85 12.75
CA ARG A 157 8.23 -3.38 12.62
C ARG A 157 7.70 -2.95 11.26
N GLY A 158 7.48 -1.64 11.11
CA GLY A 158 6.94 -1.07 9.88
C GLY A 158 5.45 -1.41 9.68
N ALA A 159 5.14 -2.20 8.67
CA ALA A 159 3.78 -2.65 8.42
C ALA A 159 3.75 -4.13 8.03
N LEU A 160 2.65 -4.80 8.35
CA LEU A 160 2.36 -6.13 7.86
C LEU A 160 1.79 -6.06 6.43
N THR A 161 1.96 -7.14 5.67
CA THR A 161 1.35 -7.27 4.34
C THR A 161 0.77 -8.67 4.16
N LEU A 162 -0.44 -8.73 3.59
CA LEU A 162 -1.08 -9.97 3.17
C LEU A 162 -0.82 -10.22 1.67
N GLY A 163 -0.52 -11.43 1.32
CA GLY A 163 -0.40 -11.87 -0.08
C GLY A 163 -0.33 -13.39 -0.18
N ASN A 164 -1.03 -13.96 -1.15
CA ASN A 164 -0.99 -15.40 -1.49
C ASN A 164 -1.17 -16.33 -0.27
N GLY A 165 -2.08 -15.96 0.66
CA GLY A 165 -2.36 -16.74 1.87
C GLY A 165 -1.28 -16.65 2.95
N LYS A 166 -0.35 -15.71 2.84
CA LYS A 166 0.74 -15.48 3.79
C LYS A 166 0.70 -14.06 4.36
N ILE A 167 1.31 -13.89 5.53
CA ILE A 167 1.56 -12.60 6.16
C ILE A 167 3.06 -12.37 6.11
N PHE A 168 3.47 -11.21 5.62
CA PHE A 168 4.86 -10.80 5.56
C PHE A 168 5.13 -9.65 6.53
N GLY A 169 6.31 -9.67 7.16
CA GLY A 169 6.75 -8.61 8.06
C GLY A 169 8.26 -8.61 8.24
N GLY A 170 8.81 -7.41 8.42
CA GLY A 170 10.22 -7.23 8.78
C GLY A 170 10.40 -7.23 10.30
N GLY A 171 11.41 -7.92 10.79
CA GLY A 171 11.74 -7.99 12.21
C GLY A 171 12.80 -6.96 12.61
N SER A 172 12.76 -6.54 13.87
CA SER A 172 13.83 -5.74 14.48
C SER A 172 15.13 -6.54 14.69
N ASP A 173 15.08 -7.86 14.51
CA ASP A 173 16.24 -8.76 14.52
C ASP A 173 16.97 -8.83 13.15
N GLY A 174 16.51 -8.08 12.16
CA GLY A 174 17.09 -8.11 10.82
C GLY A 174 16.61 -9.27 9.96
N LYS A 175 15.50 -9.90 10.32
CA LYS A 175 14.89 -10.97 9.54
C LYS A 175 13.62 -10.51 8.83
N ILE A 176 13.37 -11.11 7.67
CA ILE A 176 12.10 -11.03 6.97
C ILE A 176 11.39 -12.35 7.20
N TYR A 177 10.12 -12.29 7.55
CA TYR A 177 9.29 -13.44 7.87
C TYR A 177 8.11 -13.56 6.92
N ALA A 178 7.75 -14.80 6.59
CA ALA A 178 6.46 -15.16 6.02
C ALA A 178 5.77 -16.17 6.92
N PHE A 179 4.53 -15.90 7.27
CA PHE A 179 3.68 -16.76 8.08
C PHE A 179 2.46 -17.17 7.29
N ASP A 180 1.97 -18.38 7.49
CA ASP A 180 0.68 -18.80 7.00
C ASP A 180 -0.42 -17.94 7.64
N SER A 181 -1.29 -17.36 6.85
CA SER A 181 -2.33 -16.46 7.36
C SER A 181 -3.47 -17.20 8.07
N ALA A 182 -3.68 -18.50 7.83
CA ALA A 182 -4.74 -19.26 8.45
C ALA A 182 -4.39 -19.70 9.87
N ASN A 183 -3.13 -20.06 10.12
CA ASN A 183 -2.73 -20.65 11.40
C ASN A 183 -1.50 -19.95 12.05
N GLY A 184 -0.88 -19.00 11.35
CA GLY A 184 0.29 -18.26 11.84
C GLY A 184 1.60 -19.06 11.87
N GLU A 185 1.65 -20.24 11.26
CA GLU A 185 2.89 -21.01 11.18
C GLU A 185 3.92 -20.31 10.29
N ALA A 186 5.18 -20.28 10.74
CA ALA A 186 6.25 -19.72 9.93
C ALA A 186 6.49 -20.60 8.70
N ARG A 187 6.36 -20.02 7.51
CA ARG A 187 6.64 -20.69 6.24
C ARG A 187 8.13 -20.60 5.93
N TRP A 188 8.70 -19.41 6.12
CA TRP A 188 10.12 -19.17 5.99
C TRP A 188 10.54 -17.91 6.77
N ALA A 189 11.84 -17.81 7.03
CA ALA A 189 12.48 -16.60 7.51
C ALA A 189 13.83 -16.43 6.79
N TYR A 190 14.09 -15.20 6.32
CA TYR A 190 15.37 -14.83 5.71
C TYR A 190 16.14 -13.91 6.64
N ASP A 191 17.34 -14.33 7.06
CA ASP A 191 18.21 -13.55 7.94
C ASP A 191 19.10 -12.64 7.09
N TYR A 192 18.81 -11.34 7.15
CA TYR A 192 19.57 -10.32 6.42
C TYR A 192 20.59 -9.61 7.32
N GLY A 193 20.30 -9.47 8.60
CA GLY A 193 21.18 -8.87 9.60
C GLY A 193 21.02 -7.37 9.83
N ALA A 194 20.18 -6.65 9.06
CA ALA A 194 19.85 -5.25 9.30
C ALA A 194 18.34 -5.05 9.55
N PRO A 195 17.95 -4.15 10.47
CA PRO A 195 16.56 -3.93 10.84
C PRO A 195 15.71 -3.46 9.65
N PHE A 196 14.41 -3.82 9.69
CA PHE A 196 13.40 -3.41 8.74
C PHE A 196 12.34 -2.56 9.42
N ASN A 197 12.02 -1.39 8.82
CA ASN A 197 10.92 -0.52 9.21
C ASN A 197 10.00 -0.19 8.03
N SER A 198 10.23 -0.79 6.87
CA SER A 198 9.41 -0.61 5.68
C SER A 198 8.24 -1.61 5.65
N GLN A 199 7.30 -1.38 4.75
CA GLN A 199 6.24 -2.32 4.42
C GLN A 199 6.72 -3.31 3.35
N PRO A 200 6.62 -4.62 3.56
CA PRO A 200 6.81 -5.59 2.49
C PRO A 200 5.80 -5.38 1.36
N VAL A 201 6.21 -5.60 0.12
CA VAL A 201 5.31 -5.55 -1.03
C VAL A 201 5.40 -6.86 -1.80
N VAL A 202 4.27 -7.54 -1.93
CA VAL A 202 4.14 -8.80 -2.67
C VAL A 202 3.69 -8.50 -4.08
N SER A 203 4.42 -9.00 -5.06
CA SER A 203 4.05 -8.88 -6.47
C SER A 203 4.44 -10.13 -7.24
N GLY A 204 3.43 -10.85 -7.69
CA GLY A 204 3.62 -12.15 -8.33
C GLY A 204 4.38 -13.11 -7.42
N LYS A 205 5.58 -13.54 -7.86
CA LYS A 205 6.45 -14.44 -7.10
C LYS A 205 7.54 -13.71 -6.28
N HIS A 206 7.44 -12.41 -6.11
CA HIS A 206 8.45 -11.61 -5.42
C HIS A 206 7.88 -10.95 -4.16
N VAL A 207 8.73 -10.86 -3.14
CA VAL A 207 8.53 -9.99 -1.98
C VAL A 207 9.65 -8.96 -1.98
N TYR A 208 9.26 -7.69 -1.99
CA TYR A 208 10.21 -6.57 -1.91
C TYR A 208 10.16 -5.94 -0.53
N LEU A 209 11.33 -5.64 0.04
CA LEU A 209 11.42 -4.98 1.34
C LEU A 209 12.67 -4.11 1.41
N GLY A 210 12.51 -2.87 1.87
CA GLY A 210 13.60 -1.95 2.15
C GLY A 210 14.17 -2.12 3.56
N SER A 211 15.47 -1.94 3.72
CA SER A 211 16.17 -2.02 5.00
C SER A 211 16.72 -0.68 5.46
N GLU A 212 17.00 -0.56 6.76
CA GLU A 212 17.58 0.65 7.36
C GLU A 212 19.03 0.92 6.90
N ASP A 213 19.76 -0.10 6.44
CA ASP A 213 21.11 0.06 5.90
C ASP A 213 21.14 0.45 4.40
N GLY A 214 19.94 0.67 3.80
CA GLY A 214 19.79 1.18 2.44
C GLY A 214 19.75 0.12 1.35
N ASN A 215 19.48 -1.14 1.67
CA ASN A 215 19.26 -2.16 0.68
C ASN A 215 17.77 -2.38 0.41
N LEU A 216 17.41 -2.44 -0.87
CA LEU A 216 16.17 -3.04 -1.34
C LEU A 216 16.44 -4.52 -1.63
N LEU A 217 15.67 -5.39 -1.01
CA LEU A 217 15.73 -6.84 -1.21
C LEU A 217 14.56 -7.31 -2.06
N ALA A 218 14.81 -8.25 -2.95
CA ALA A 218 13.78 -9.04 -3.62
C ALA A 218 13.98 -10.50 -3.26
N LEU A 219 12.97 -11.07 -2.64
CA LEU A 219 12.94 -12.46 -2.22
C LEU A 219 11.93 -13.24 -3.05
N ASP A 220 12.19 -14.51 -3.25
CA ASP A 220 11.19 -15.45 -3.77
C ASP A 220 10.07 -15.60 -2.73
N GLU A 221 8.85 -15.38 -3.15
CA GLU A 221 7.68 -15.31 -2.27
C GLU A 221 7.38 -16.64 -1.59
N GLU A 222 7.63 -17.76 -2.26
CA GLU A 222 7.33 -19.09 -1.76
C GLU A 222 8.42 -19.62 -0.82
N THR A 223 9.68 -19.35 -1.13
CA THR A 223 10.84 -19.97 -0.45
C THR A 223 11.62 -19.02 0.45
N GLY A 224 11.40 -17.71 0.34
CA GLY A 224 12.19 -16.70 1.05
C GLY A 224 13.63 -16.55 0.55
N LYS A 225 14.02 -17.20 -0.54
CA LYS A 225 15.37 -17.07 -1.09
C LYS A 225 15.60 -15.68 -1.67
N LEU A 226 16.76 -15.09 -1.37
CA LEU A 226 17.17 -13.84 -2.00
C LEU A 226 17.38 -14.06 -3.50
N LEU A 227 16.67 -13.29 -4.31
CA LEU A 227 16.80 -13.27 -5.76
C LEU A 227 17.82 -12.22 -6.19
N TRP A 228 17.69 -11.01 -5.64
CA TRP A 228 18.62 -9.91 -5.85
C TRP A 228 18.47 -8.86 -4.74
N HIS A 229 19.44 -7.97 -4.63
CA HIS A 229 19.35 -6.76 -3.83
C HIS A 229 19.93 -5.56 -4.57
N TYR A 230 19.50 -4.36 -4.19
CA TYR A 230 20.03 -3.11 -4.71
C TYR A 230 20.38 -2.16 -3.56
N ARG A 231 21.60 -1.66 -3.53
CA ARG A 231 22.11 -0.79 -2.46
C ARG A 231 22.04 0.69 -2.81
N THR A 232 21.46 1.49 -1.92
CA THR A 232 21.47 2.96 -1.91
C THR A 232 22.40 3.47 -0.81
N LYS A 233 22.47 4.79 -0.65
CA LYS A 233 23.28 5.43 0.41
C LYS A 233 22.48 5.84 1.64
N GLY A 234 21.19 5.57 1.70
CA GLY A 234 20.30 5.91 2.80
C GLY A 234 19.24 4.86 3.02
N ALA A 235 18.61 4.84 4.17
CA ALA A 235 17.56 3.89 4.52
C ALA A 235 16.42 3.88 3.50
N ILE A 236 15.80 2.72 3.30
CA ILE A 236 14.61 2.55 2.46
C ILE A 236 13.46 2.18 3.40
N ARG A 237 12.60 3.17 3.73
CA ARG A 237 11.52 3.04 4.72
C ARG A 237 10.14 2.95 4.10
N GLY A 238 9.93 3.62 2.96
CA GLY A 238 8.65 3.57 2.24
C GLY A 238 8.40 2.23 1.56
N ALA A 239 7.14 1.92 1.32
CA ALA A 239 6.76 0.82 0.47
C ALA A 239 7.25 1.05 -0.96
N VAL A 240 7.59 -0.02 -1.66
CA VAL A 240 7.94 0.07 -3.07
C VAL A 240 6.68 0.11 -3.93
N ALA A 241 6.77 0.76 -5.09
CA ALA A 241 5.76 0.67 -6.13
C ALA A 241 6.30 -0.20 -7.28
N ASN A 242 5.46 -1.02 -7.89
CA ASN A 242 5.89 -1.93 -8.93
C ASN A 242 4.91 -1.98 -10.11
N GLY A 243 5.36 -2.52 -11.23
CA GLY A 243 4.58 -2.79 -12.43
C GLY A 243 5.41 -2.67 -13.71
N ASN A 244 5.00 -3.39 -14.76
CA ASN A 244 5.72 -3.47 -16.04
C ASN A 244 7.18 -3.90 -15.88
N ASP A 245 7.44 -4.92 -15.05
CA ASP A 245 8.77 -5.44 -14.73
C ASP A 245 9.75 -4.41 -14.13
N ILE A 246 9.23 -3.35 -13.52
CA ILE A 246 10.01 -2.29 -12.87
C ILE A 246 9.57 -2.14 -11.42
N VAL A 247 10.53 -1.98 -10.53
CA VAL A 247 10.31 -1.62 -9.12
C VAL A 247 10.80 -0.20 -8.90
N TYR A 248 9.93 0.64 -8.33
CA TYR A 248 10.20 2.02 -7.99
C TYR A 248 10.24 2.18 -6.47
N PHE A 249 11.21 2.90 -5.95
CA PHE A 249 11.34 3.10 -4.50
C PHE A 249 12.09 4.39 -4.17
N GLY A 250 11.88 4.87 -2.97
CA GLY A 250 12.55 6.03 -2.40
C GLY A 250 13.66 5.61 -1.43
N SER A 251 14.65 6.47 -1.29
CA SER A 251 15.72 6.30 -0.31
C SER A 251 15.95 7.58 0.49
N GLY A 252 16.39 7.42 1.72
CA GLY A 252 16.87 8.50 2.59
C GLY A 252 18.05 9.28 2.03
N ASP A 253 18.72 8.78 0.98
CA ASP A 253 19.77 9.48 0.27
C ASP A 253 19.29 10.59 -0.68
N GLY A 254 17.98 10.81 -0.74
CA GLY A 254 17.37 11.86 -1.54
C GLY A 254 17.16 11.51 -3.02
N TYR A 255 17.06 10.22 -3.32
CA TYR A 255 16.76 9.77 -4.67
C TYR A 255 15.52 8.87 -4.70
N VAL A 256 14.77 8.98 -5.78
CA VAL A 256 13.84 7.96 -6.25
C VAL A 256 14.55 7.11 -7.30
N TYR A 257 14.33 5.82 -7.23
CA TYR A 257 14.99 4.80 -8.06
C TYR A 257 13.98 4.01 -8.86
N ALA A 258 14.37 3.57 -10.05
CA ALA A 258 13.70 2.53 -10.82
C ALA A 258 14.70 1.44 -11.15
N VAL A 259 14.37 0.21 -10.80
CA VAL A 259 15.20 -0.97 -11.08
C VAL A 259 14.37 -2.03 -11.80
N ASN A 260 15.04 -2.87 -12.58
CA ASN A 260 14.39 -4.01 -13.21
C ASN A 260 13.96 -5.03 -12.15
N ALA A 261 12.69 -5.47 -12.19
CA ALA A 261 12.09 -6.35 -11.18
C ALA A 261 12.72 -7.75 -11.14
N THR A 262 13.27 -8.24 -12.28
CA THR A 262 13.81 -9.59 -12.39
C THR A 262 15.21 -9.71 -11.79
N ASN A 263 16.04 -8.65 -11.91
CA ASN A 263 17.48 -8.75 -11.60
C ASN A 263 18.04 -7.57 -10.79
N GLY A 264 17.20 -6.62 -10.37
CA GLY A 264 17.61 -5.45 -9.57
C GLY A 264 18.48 -4.44 -10.30
N ARG A 265 18.69 -4.56 -11.61
CA ARG A 265 19.54 -3.62 -12.37
C ARG A 265 18.92 -2.24 -12.41
N LEU A 266 19.70 -1.21 -12.08
CA LEU A 266 19.30 0.19 -12.17
C LEU A 266 18.90 0.56 -13.60
N LEU A 267 17.69 1.10 -13.75
CA LEU A 267 17.20 1.70 -15.00
C LEU A 267 17.43 3.22 -14.98
N TRP A 268 16.98 3.86 -13.91
CA TRP A 268 17.23 5.28 -13.68
C TRP A 268 17.10 5.62 -12.19
N ARG A 269 17.66 6.78 -11.82
CA ARG A 269 17.40 7.43 -10.52
C ARG A 269 17.24 8.93 -10.73
N LYS A 270 16.42 9.58 -9.89
CA LYS A 270 16.17 11.02 -9.93
C LYS A 270 16.29 11.62 -8.53
N ARG A 271 16.95 12.76 -8.46
CA ARG A 271 17.19 13.44 -7.19
C ARG A 271 15.96 14.25 -6.77
N THR A 272 15.68 14.23 -5.48
CA THR A 272 14.80 15.13 -4.73
C THR A 272 15.63 16.05 -3.86
N GLY A 273 15.00 16.92 -3.06
CA GLY A 273 15.74 17.83 -2.17
C GLY A 273 16.17 17.21 -0.85
N ALA A 274 15.50 16.13 -0.42
CA ALA A 274 15.79 15.37 0.79
C ALA A 274 15.34 13.92 0.63
N GLY A 275 15.39 13.13 1.71
CA GLY A 275 14.96 11.72 1.71
C GLY A 275 13.55 11.52 1.14
N VAL A 276 13.35 10.42 0.45
CA VAL A 276 12.07 10.02 -0.14
C VAL A 276 11.41 8.99 0.77
N GLU A 277 10.22 9.32 1.28
CA GLU A 277 9.49 8.49 2.21
C GLU A 277 8.37 7.67 1.56
N ALA A 278 7.83 8.12 0.42
CA ALA A 278 6.82 7.36 -0.29
C ALA A 278 6.96 7.51 -1.80
N VAL A 279 6.73 6.41 -2.49
CA VAL A 279 6.60 6.33 -3.94
C VAL A 279 5.33 5.58 -4.25
N VAL A 280 4.40 6.23 -4.95
CA VAL A 280 3.13 5.62 -5.38
C VAL A 280 3.06 5.64 -6.89
N ARG A 281 2.83 4.48 -7.49
CA ARG A 281 2.60 4.37 -8.91
C ARG A 281 1.11 4.54 -9.21
N THR A 282 0.80 5.43 -10.12
CA THR A 282 -0.47 5.46 -10.85
C THR A 282 -0.33 4.65 -12.15
N ASN A 283 -1.35 4.60 -12.99
CA ASN A 283 -1.28 3.82 -14.22
C ASN A 283 -0.05 4.14 -15.09
N GLU A 284 0.30 5.44 -15.23
CA GLU A 284 1.35 5.89 -16.16
C GLU A 284 2.45 6.73 -15.50
N GLU A 285 2.36 7.00 -14.19
CA GLU A 285 3.19 7.99 -13.53
C GLU A 285 3.51 7.59 -12.10
N LEU A 286 4.45 8.31 -11.49
CA LEU A 286 4.87 8.15 -10.11
C LEU A 286 4.61 9.44 -9.34
N LEU A 287 3.96 9.32 -8.19
CA LEU A 287 3.95 10.35 -7.15
C LEU A 287 5.03 10.02 -6.13
N VAL A 288 5.83 11.01 -5.80
CA VAL A 288 6.97 10.87 -4.90
C VAL A 288 6.86 11.90 -3.79
N ALA A 289 6.75 11.44 -2.57
CA ALA A 289 6.70 12.27 -1.37
C ALA A 289 8.09 12.37 -0.73
N SER A 290 8.56 13.58 -0.51
CA SER A 290 9.90 13.84 0.00
C SER A 290 9.90 14.70 1.26
N LEU A 291 10.88 14.48 2.12
CA LEU A 291 11.09 15.23 3.37
C LEU A 291 11.50 16.69 3.14
N ASP A 292 11.70 17.12 1.89
CA ASP A 292 11.94 18.53 1.52
C ASP A 292 10.65 19.36 1.40
N ASN A 293 9.53 18.84 1.88
CA ASN A 293 8.19 19.43 1.79
C ASN A 293 7.62 19.48 0.37
N PHE A 294 8.17 18.69 -0.57
CA PHE A 294 7.66 18.66 -1.93
C PHE A 294 7.10 17.30 -2.31
N VAL A 295 6.04 17.37 -3.10
CA VAL A 295 5.56 16.26 -3.92
C VAL A 295 6.12 16.43 -5.32
N TYR A 296 6.67 15.38 -5.85
CA TYR A 296 7.13 15.31 -7.22
C TYR A 296 6.28 14.34 -8.00
N LYS A 297 6.04 14.65 -9.26
CA LYS A 297 5.45 13.71 -10.20
C LYS A 297 6.45 13.43 -11.32
N PHE A 298 6.66 12.16 -11.58
CA PHE A 298 7.52 11.68 -12.66
C PHE A 298 6.73 10.78 -13.60
N SER A 299 7.13 10.77 -14.87
CA SER A 299 6.74 9.68 -15.77
C SER A 299 7.43 8.38 -15.32
N LEU A 300 6.94 7.22 -15.76
CA LEU A 300 7.57 5.93 -15.49
C LEU A 300 9.01 5.85 -16.05
N ALA A 301 9.34 6.65 -17.06
CA ALA A 301 10.70 6.81 -17.61
C ALA A 301 11.59 7.80 -16.82
N GLY A 302 11.07 8.40 -15.74
CA GLY A 302 11.82 9.28 -14.87
C GLY A 302 11.90 10.74 -15.31
N ALA A 303 11.09 11.19 -16.29
CA ALA A 303 10.96 12.62 -16.58
C ALA A 303 10.11 13.30 -15.51
N ARG A 304 10.58 14.39 -14.92
CA ARG A 304 9.80 15.14 -13.95
C ARG A 304 8.71 15.93 -14.66
N LEU A 305 7.46 15.65 -14.35
CA LEU A 305 6.29 16.29 -14.93
C LEU A 305 5.92 17.57 -14.17
N TRP A 306 5.86 17.50 -12.84
CA TRP A 306 5.65 18.66 -12.00
C TRP A 306 6.25 18.46 -10.59
N LYS A 307 6.31 19.55 -9.82
CA LYS A 307 6.73 19.59 -8.43
C LYS A 307 5.87 20.61 -7.69
N ARG A 308 5.36 20.25 -6.50
CA ARG A 308 4.52 21.11 -5.65
C ARG A 308 5.01 21.11 -4.23
N ARG A 309 5.05 22.30 -3.63
CA ARG A 309 5.39 22.46 -2.22
C ARG A 309 4.14 22.29 -1.37
N LEU A 310 4.27 21.56 -0.27
CA LEU A 310 3.27 21.44 0.79
C LEU A 310 3.72 22.22 2.05
N PRO A 311 2.79 22.49 2.99
CA PRO A 311 3.11 23.28 4.19
C PRO A 311 4.09 22.59 5.14
N GLY A 312 4.25 21.27 5.07
CA GLY A 312 5.14 20.49 5.93
C GLY A 312 5.76 19.30 5.23
N ARG A 313 6.61 18.58 5.95
CA ARG A 313 7.24 17.32 5.49
C ARG A 313 6.17 16.27 5.27
N ILE A 314 6.40 15.41 4.29
CA ILE A 314 5.50 14.29 4.00
C ILE A 314 6.23 13.03 4.45
N SER A 315 5.74 12.43 5.54
CA SER A 315 6.33 11.26 6.19
C SER A 315 5.48 9.99 6.05
N SER A 316 4.35 10.07 5.34
CA SER A 316 3.46 8.94 5.12
C SER A 316 3.10 8.76 3.64
N GLN A 317 2.64 7.58 3.30
CA GLN A 317 2.14 7.28 1.97
C GLN A 317 0.85 8.08 1.70
N PRO A 318 0.71 8.76 0.54
CA PRO A 318 -0.53 9.45 0.19
C PRO A 318 -1.64 8.46 -0.16
N LEU A 319 -2.88 8.87 0.08
CA LEU A 319 -4.05 8.20 -0.47
C LEU A 319 -4.31 8.71 -1.88
N VAL A 320 -4.23 7.84 -2.87
CA VAL A 320 -4.37 8.18 -4.29
C VAL A 320 -5.67 7.63 -4.83
N THR A 321 -6.45 8.48 -5.51
CA THR A 321 -7.66 8.14 -6.27
C THR A 321 -7.44 8.43 -7.76
N GLN A 322 -8.47 8.27 -8.59
CA GLN A 322 -8.37 8.55 -10.02
C GLN A 322 -8.10 10.04 -10.34
N LEU A 323 -8.60 10.97 -9.53
CA LEU A 323 -8.54 12.40 -9.79
C LEU A 323 -7.52 13.15 -8.95
N GLY A 324 -7.23 12.67 -7.76
CA GLY A 324 -6.41 13.37 -6.80
C GLY A 324 -5.63 12.47 -5.86
N ALA A 325 -4.70 13.08 -5.16
CA ALA A 325 -3.92 12.45 -4.10
C ALA A 325 -3.97 13.30 -2.84
N LEU A 326 -4.35 12.67 -1.74
CA LEU A 326 -4.38 13.27 -0.40
C LEU A 326 -3.05 13.02 0.30
N PHE A 327 -2.41 14.08 0.70
CA PHE A 327 -1.17 14.09 1.48
C PHE A 327 -1.45 14.63 2.88
N MET A 328 -0.79 14.03 3.89
CA MET A 328 -0.79 14.53 5.26
C MET A 328 0.58 15.12 5.58
N PRO A 329 0.76 16.45 5.49
CA PRO A 329 2.00 17.08 5.90
C PRO A 329 2.18 16.98 7.41
N PHE A 330 3.34 16.59 7.87
CA PHE A 330 3.66 16.45 9.29
C PHE A 330 3.45 17.77 10.04
N SER A 331 2.86 17.70 11.21
CA SER A 331 2.46 18.86 12.04
C SER A 331 1.51 19.84 11.33
N SER A 332 0.77 19.40 10.34
CA SER A 332 -0.26 20.20 9.68
C SER A 332 -1.62 19.97 10.34
N SER A 333 -2.43 21.04 10.39
CA SER A 333 -3.84 20.96 10.77
C SER A 333 -4.77 20.66 9.60
N ALA A 334 -4.23 20.18 8.46
CA ALA A 334 -5.05 19.82 7.33
C ALA A 334 -4.35 18.83 6.40
N GLY A 335 -5.13 17.89 5.85
CA GLY A 335 -4.77 17.10 4.68
C GLY A 335 -4.88 17.93 3.41
N VAL A 336 -3.91 17.86 2.53
CA VAL A 336 -3.87 18.59 1.26
C VAL A 336 -4.13 17.65 0.10
N VAL A 337 -5.13 17.95 -0.71
CA VAL A 337 -5.43 17.18 -1.93
C VAL A 337 -4.88 17.88 -3.15
N LEU A 338 -4.05 17.19 -3.89
CA LEU A 338 -3.51 17.65 -5.18
C LEU A 338 -4.17 16.92 -6.34
N GLU A 339 -4.51 17.65 -7.40
CA GLU A 339 -4.93 17.09 -8.67
C GLU A 339 -3.77 16.32 -9.32
N LEU A 340 -4.03 15.12 -9.83
CA LEU A 340 -2.96 14.30 -10.43
C LEU A 340 -2.40 14.93 -11.69
N ARG A 341 -3.22 15.62 -12.50
CA ARG A 341 -2.81 16.17 -13.80
C ARG A 341 -1.67 17.17 -13.69
N ASP A 342 -1.84 18.20 -12.85
CA ASP A 342 -0.91 19.35 -12.79
C ASP A 342 -0.40 19.68 -11.38
N GLY A 343 -0.85 18.94 -10.37
CA GLY A 343 -0.48 19.13 -8.98
C GLY A 343 -1.12 20.37 -8.33
N ARG A 344 -2.17 20.93 -8.92
CA ARG A 344 -2.93 22.03 -8.30
C ARG A 344 -3.65 21.50 -7.07
N GLN A 345 -3.67 22.29 -6.00
CA GLN A 345 -4.51 21.97 -4.84
C GLN A 345 -5.98 22.11 -5.22
N ILE A 346 -6.75 21.04 -5.03
CA ILE A 346 -8.18 20.99 -5.35
C ILE A 346 -9.05 20.89 -4.11
N ASN A 347 -8.50 20.42 -2.99
CA ASN A 347 -9.24 20.30 -1.75
C ASN A 347 -8.32 20.46 -0.53
N LEU A 348 -8.92 20.72 0.62
CA LEU A 348 -8.27 20.78 1.92
C LEU A 348 -9.18 20.07 2.93
N LEU A 349 -8.61 19.17 3.73
CA LEU A 349 -9.33 18.43 4.77
C LEU A 349 -8.85 18.94 6.13
N PRO A 350 -9.48 19.99 6.71
CA PRO A 350 -9.04 20.57 7.97
C PRO A 350 -9.30 19.62 9.13
N THR A 351 -8.30 19.41 9.98
CA THR A 351 -8.42 18.60 11.19
C THR A 351 -8.88 19.42 12.41
N GLY A 352 -9.11 20.73 12.22
CA GLY A 352 -9.42 21.65 13.28
C GLY A 352 -8.17 22.01 14.10
N GLU A 353 -8.27 21.85 15.41
CA GLU A 353 -7.14 22.06 16.33
C GLU A 353 -6.24 20.83 16.47
N GLU A 354 -6.64 19.70 15.85
CA GLU A 354 -5.92 18.45 15.96
C GLU A 354 -4.74 18.38 14.97
N ILE A 355 -3.64 17.81 15.43
CA ILE A 355 -2.46 17.57 14.62
C ILE A 355 -2.52 16.15 14.03
N ALA A 356 -2.31 16.05 12.74
CA ALA A 356 -2.23 14.75 12.06
C ALA A 356 -0.95 14.01 12.48
N THR A 357 -1.10 12.70 12.68
CA THR A 357 0.04 11.79 12.91
C THR A 357 0.77 11.47 11.60
N SER A 358 1.84 10.69 11.68
CA SER A 358 2.53 10.16 10.49
C SER A 358 1.88 8.89 9.92
N ALA A 359 0.72 8.46 10.43
CA ALA A 359 -0.06 7.38 9.83
C ALA A 359 -0.57 7.79 8.44
N ALA A 360 -0.57 6.85 7.51
CA ALA A 360 -1.08 7.11 6.17
C ALA A 360 -2.61 7.33 6.19
N PRO A 361 -3.15 8.29 5.42
CA PRO A 361 -4.58 8.41 5.21
C PRO A 361 -5.09 7.17 4.48
N ILE A 362 -6.26 6.69 4.87
CA ILE A 362 -6.91 5.53 4.25
C ILE A 362 -8.33 5.89 3.80
N ALA A 363 -8.89 5.08 2.90
CA ALA A 363 -10.28 5.19 2.50
C ALA A 363 -11.01 3.86 2.74
N VAL A 364 -12.19 3.95 3.35
CA VAL A 364 -13.10 2.83 3.56
C VAL A 364 -14.44 3.22 2.95
N GLY A 365 -14.78 2.60 1.83
CA GLY A 365 -15.89 3.08 1.04
C GLY A 365 -15.68 4.52 0.55
N ALA A 366 -16.72 5.33 0.66
CA ALA A 366 -16.69 6.76 0.34
C ALA A 366 -16.17 7.64 1.50
N VAL A 367 -15.56 7.06 2.54
CA VAL A 367 -15.08 7.77 3.72
C VAL A 367 -13.56 7.80 3.72
N VAL A 368 -12.99 9.00 3.86
CA VAL A 368 -11.55 9.21 4.07
C VAL A 368 -11.27 9.31 5.56
N LEU A 369 -10.25 8.61 6.01
CA LEU A 369 -9.85 8.56 7.41
C LEU A 369 -8.48 9.18 7.60
N LEU A 370 -8.39 10.09 8.56
CA LEU A 370 -7.16 10.73 9.00
C LEU A 370 -6.93 10.42 10.47
N THR A 371 -5.78 9.87 10.80
CA THR A 371 -5.36 9.64 12.19
C THR A 371 -4.73 10.92 12.73
N THR A 372 -5.20 11.37 13.89
CA THR A 372 -4.68 12.52 14.62
C THR A 372 -4.13 12.12 15.98
N GLU A 373 -3.51 13.04 16.70
CA GLU A 373 -3.04 12.79 18.07
C GLU A 373 -4.18 12.45 19.03
N HIS A 374 -5.42 12.90 18.73
CA HIS A 374 -6.59 12.70 19.57
C HIS A 374 -7.62 11.73 18.97
N GLY A 375 -7.24 10.91 17.99
CA GLY A 375 -8.13 9.88 17.49
C GLY A 375 -8.15 9.73 15.97
N LEU A 376 -9.35 9.54 15.45
CA LEU A 376 -9.60 9.30 14.04
C LEU A 376 -10.70 10.21 13.53
N LEU A 377 -10.44 10.94 12.46
CA LEU A 377 -11.40 11.78 11.76
C LEU A 377 -11.85 11.12 10.47
N ALA A 378 -13.15 11.09 10.25
CA ALA A 378 -13.74 10.56 9.03
C ALA A 378 -14.36 11.68 8.20
N PHE A 379 -13.90 11.82 6.98
CA PHE A 379 -14.38 12.79 6.00
C PHE A 379 -15.19 12.11 4.92
N ALA A 380 -16.32 12.72 4.56
CA ALA A 380 -17.15 12.27 3.43
C ALA A 380 -17.83 13.48 2.79
N ALA A 381 -18.39 13.28 1.60
CA ALA A 381 -19.24 14.26 0.96
C ALA A 381 -20.43 14.62 1.87
N PRO A 382 -20.86 15.89 1.90
CA PRO A 382 -22.05 16.29 2.63
C PRO A 382 -23.26 15.45 2.22
N ARG A 383 -24.11 15.05 3.17
CA ARG A 383 -25.38 14.41 2.83
C ARG A 383 -26.27 15.45 2.16
N GLU A 384 -26.80 15.11 0.98
CA GLU A 384 -27.86 15.91 0.41
C GLU A 384 -29.03 15.99 1.41
N LYS A 385 -29.46 17.21 1.75
CA LYS A 385 -30.68 17.38 2.52
C LYS A 385 -31.84 16.80 1.69
N PRO A 386 -32.65 15.90 2.28
CA PRO A 386 -33.84 15.45 1.57
C PRO A 386 -34.65 16.70 1.15
N PRO A 387 -35.23 16.70 -0.05
CA PRO A 387 -36.06 17.82 -0.49
C PRO A 387 -37.13 18.08 0.57
N LEU A 388 -37.22 19.31 1.03
CA LEU A 388 -38.31 19.75 1.90
C LEU A 388 -39.64 19.40 1.22
N LYS A 389 -40.40 18.52 1.82
CA LYS A 389 -41.73 18.14 1.33
C LYS A 389 -42.71 19.26 1.57
#